data_0891700bf4bfb6845206814687ec30af
#
_entry.id   0891700bf4bfb6845206814687ec30af
#
_cell.length_a   1.000
_cell.length_b   1.000
_cell.length_c   1.000
_cell.angle_alpha   90.00
_cell.angle_beta   90.00
_cell.angle_gamma   90.00
#
_symmetry.space_group_name_H-M   'P 1'
#
loop_
_entity.id
_entity.type
_entity.pdbx_description
1 polymer ?
#
loop_
_entity_poly.entity_id
_entity_poly.type
_entity_poly.pdbx_seq_one_letter_code
_entity_poly.pdbx_strand_id
1 'polypeptide(L)'
;MQCLLDTVKLTEIFIECDDFIKGIESFLDSQGLPNPEQGTRKRAREMSKSEMMSILIFYHYSGFRCFKWYYNQIIKKAFSSYFPTAFSYSRFIQLMWEVNIYLAFFMSATRLSVPTEGNYIDSKKLVVCHNRRIQNHKVHQGLAKRGKSSTGWFFGFKLHLIINHLGEIVLFKLTPGNVADNNHDLLESIGEKLKCFLFGDKGYISKIAASLKMKGLHLITKLRKNMKQKQELSPEQKYYMKHRGLIETVFDILKHIFDIEHSRNRSTKNYFANVLAAVIAYTFLDKVPAIPTYQKKMSAQDFENAQIILI
;
A
#
# COMPACT_ATOMS: atom_id res chain seq x y z
N MET A 1 15.38 15.26 3.90
CA MET A 1 16.37 14.18 3.68
C MET A 1 16.24 13.24 4.86
N GLN A 2 15.71 12.03 4.66
CA GLN A 2 15.57 11.03 5.74
C GLN A 2 16.97 10.63 6.23
N CYS A 3 17.15 10.56 7.56
CA CYS A 3 18.39 10.06 8.13
C CYS A 3 18.46 8.54 7.90
N LEU A 4 19.50 8.08 7.23
CA LEU A 4 19.71 6.64 6.94
C LEU A 4 19.81 5.76 8.20
N LEU A 5 20.13 6.37 9.35
CA LEU A 5 20.28 5.71 10.66
C LEU A 5 19.36 6.32 11.71
N ASP A 6 18.10 6.59 11.33
CA ASP A 6 17.10 7.14 12.25
C ASP A 6 16.64 6.09 13.25
N THR A 7 17.30 6.08 14.42
CA THR A 7 16.99 5.16 15.52
C THR A 7 15.64 5.46 16.17
N VAL A 8 15.20 6.71 16.16
CA VAL A 8 13.90 7.10 16.71
C VAL A 8 12.80 6.47 15.88
N LYS A 9 12.89 6.60 14.55
CA LYS A 9 11.91 5.99 13.64
C LYS A 9 11.97 4.46 13.66
N LEU A 10 13.16 3.86 13.77
CA LEU A 10 13.29 2.41 13.95
C LEU A 10 12.56 1.95 15.21
N THR A 11 12.73 2.67 16.32
CA THR A 11 12.07 2.36 17.60
C THR A 11 10.56 2.51 17.50
N GLU A 12 10.06 3.57 16.86
CA GLU A 12 8.63 3.77 16.58
C GLU A 12 8.04 2.60 15.79
N ILE A 13 8.67 2.22 14.67
CA ILE A 13 8.26 1.07 13.86
C ILE A 13 8.26 -0.22 14.69
N PHE A 14 9.28 -0.43 15.53
CA PHE A 14 9.37 -1.62 16.37
C PHE A 14 8.25 -1.66 17.40
N ILE A 15 8.00 -0.58 18.12
CA ILE A 15 6.96 -0.51 19.16
C ILE A 15 5.59 -0.84 18.53
N GLU A 16 5.25 -0.21 17.41
CA GLU A 16 3.97 -0.48 16.76
C GLU A 16 3.84 -1.92 16.25
N CYS A 17 4.91 -2.51 15.72
CA CYS A 17 4.92 -3.91 15.32
C CYS A 17 4.79 -4.85 16.55
N ASP A 18 5.43 -4.53 17.64
CA ASP A 18 5.44 -5.35 18.85
C ASP A 18 4.10 -5.32 19.58
N ASP A 19 3.53 -4.13 19.74
CA ASP A 19 2.19 -3.96 20.30
C ASP A 19 1.13 -4.70 19.48
N PHE A 20 1.25 -4.65 18.15
CA PHE A 20 0.37 -5.40 17.26
C PHE A 20 0.51 -6.92 17.41
N ILE A 21 1.74 -7.45 17.46
CA ILE A 21 1.98 -8.89 17.66
C ILE A 21 1.44 -9.35 19.01
N LYS A 22 1.74 -8.61 20.10
CA LYS A 22 1.20 -8.89 21.45
C LYS A 22 -0.33 -8.87 21.48
N GLY A 23 -0.94 -7.92 20.75
CA GLY A 23 -2.39 -7.84 20.61
C GLY A 23 -2.99 -9.08 19.94
N ILE A 24 -2.36 -9.60 18.87
CA ILE A 24 -2.77 -10.86 18.23
C ILE A 24 -2.64 -12.04 19.19
N GLU A 25 -1.51 -12.15 19.88
CA GLU A 25 -1.26 -13.25 20.82
C GLU A 25 -2.29 -13.24 21.95
N SER A 26 -2.54 -12.09 22.55
CA SER A 26 -3.58 -11.92 23.58
C SER A 26 -4.98 -12.27 23.06
N PHE A 27 -5.31 -11.90 21.82
CA PHE A 27 -6.58 -12.27 21.20
C PHE A 27 -6.71 -13.78 21.01
N LEU A 28 -5.67 -14.44 20.49
CA LEU A 28 -5.68 -15.90 20.30
C LEU A 28 -5.83 -16.64 21.64
N ASP A 29 -5.11 -16.20 22.66
CA ASP A 29 -5.20 -16.76 24.02
C ASP A 29 -6.61 -16.59 24.60
N SER A 30 -7.23 -15.42 24.42
CA SER A 30 -8.62 -15.16 24.88
C SER A 30 -9.66 -16.04 24.20
N GLN A 31 -9.40 -16.48 22.97
CA GLN A 31 -10.28 -17.39 22.22
C GLN A 31 -9.95 -18.87 22.45
N GLY A 32 -8.97 -19.18 23.28
CA GLY A 32 -8.50 -20.56 23.50
C GLY A 32 -7.89 -21.19 22.23
N LEU A 33 -7.48 -20.37 21.27
CA LEU A 33 -6.88 -20.83 20.02
C LEU A 33 -5.37 -21.05 20.23
N PRO A 34 -4.81 -22.18 19.71
CA PRO A 34 -3.40 -22.42 19.84
C PRO A 34 -2.63 -21.30 19.13
N ASN A 35 -1.70 -20.67 19.83
CA ASN A 35 -0.75 -19.75 19.22
C ASN A 35 0.03 -20.53 18.15
N PRO A 36 0.02 -20.12 16.87
CA PRO A 36 0.75 -20.78 15.78
C PRO A 36 2.25 -20.96 16.08
N GLU A 37 2.77 -20.23 17.06
CA GLU A 37 4.16 -20.32 17.52
C GLU A 37 4.39 -21.35 18.61
N GLN A 38 3.35 -21.84 19.28
CA GLN A 38 3.45 -22.91 20.26
C GLN A 38 3.62 -24.28 19.58
N GLY A 39 4.61 -24.39 18.72
CA GLY A 39 5.03 -25.68 18.19
C GLY A 39 5.66 -26.56 19.28
N THR A 40 5.65 -27.88 19.05
CA THR A 40 6.10 -28.94 19.93
C THR A 40 7.55 -28.85 20.44
N ARG A 41 8.35 -27.88 20.00
CA ARG A 41 9.71 -27.60 20.48
C ARG A 41 9.77 -26.23 21.15
N LYS A 42 9.84 -26.22 22.48
CA LYS A 42 10.01 -25.05 23.36
C LYS A 42 11.39 -24.36 23.27
N ARG A 43 11.99 -24.25 22.10
CA ARG A 43 13.18 -23.41 21.98
C ARG A 43 12.72 -22.02 21.59
N ALA A 44 12.96 -21.06 22.48
CA ALA A 44 12.68 -19.65 22.19
C ALA A 44 13.36 -19.26 20.86
N ARG A 45 12.62 -18.57 19.99
CA ARG A 45 13.21 -18.01 18.78
C ARG A 45 14.24 -16.97 19.18
N GLU A 46 15.38 -16.98 18.52
CA GLU A 46 16.42 -15.97 18.75
C GLU A 46 15.95 -14.57 18.33
N MET A 47 15.08 -14.44 17.35
CA MET A 47 14.57 -13.18 16.80
C MET A 47 13.04 -13.21 16.73
N SER A 48 12.37 -12.18 17.25
CA SER A 48 10.93 -12.05 17.24
C SER A 48 10.37 -11.69 15.86
N LYS A 49 9.06 -11.88 15.66
CA LYS A 49 8.37 -11.42 14.45
C LYS A 49 8.33 -9.90 14.36
N SER A 50 8.16 -9.23 15.50
CA SER A 50 8.21 -7.77 15.62
C SER A 50 9.55 -7.23 15.09
N GLU A 51 10.67 -7.84 15.50
CA GLU A 51 12.00 -7.49 14.99
C GLU A 51 12.13 -7.73 13.49
N MET A 52 11.63 -8.88 12.99
CA MET A 52 11.69 -9.19 11.56
C MET A 52 10.84 -8.20 10.72
N MET A 53 9.65 -7.86 11.17
CA MET A 53 8.78 -6.87 10.53
C MET A 53 9.45 -5.48 10.52
N SER A 54 9.98 -5.05 11.66
CA SER A 54 10.65 -3.74 11.81
C SER A 54 11.86 -3.61 10.88
N ILE A 55 12.68 -4.64 10.78
CA ILE A 55 13.84 -4.70 9.87
C ILE A 55 13.40 -4.53 8.41
N LEU A 56 12.31 -5.18 8.00
CA LEU A 56 11.81 -5.09 6.63
C LEU A 56 11.21 -3.72 6.33
N ILE A 57 10.40 -3.18 7.23
CA ILE A 57 9.76 -1.87 7.06
C ILE A 57 10.83 -0.77 7.07
N PHE A 58 11.77 -0.81 8.02
CA PHE A 58 12.82 0.20 8.14
C PHE A 58 13.82 0.15 6.98
N TYR A 59 14.04 -1.01 6.34
CA TYR A 59 14.82 -1.12 5.12
C TYR A 59 14.30 -0.19 4.02
N HIS A 60 13.00 -0.22 3.79
CA HIS A 60 12.36 0.64 2.79
C HIS A 60 12.30 2.09 3.25
N TYR A 61 11.93 2.33 4.51
CA TYR A 61 11.88 3.67 5.09
C TYR A 61 13.20 4.41 4.98
N SER A 62 14.31 3.72 5.25
CA SER A 62 15.66 4.30 5.19
C SER A 62 16.21 4.51 3.77
N GLY A 63 15.55 3.96 2.74
CA GLY A 63 15.95 4.12 1.34
C GLY A 63 17.20 3.33 0.93
N PHE A 64 17.63 2.32 1.69
CA PHE A 64 18.71 1.42 1.27
C PHE A 64 18.33 0.63 0.02
N ARG A 65 19.29 0.44 -0.91
CA ARG A 65 19.06 -0.23 -2.20
C ARG A 65 19.52 -1.70 -2.22
N CYS A 66 20.27 -2.15 -1.24
CA CYS A 66 20.78 -3.51 -1.16
C CYS A 66 20.48 -4.12 0.20
N PHE A 67 19.46 -4.99 0.27
CA PHE A 67 19.02 -5.60 1.52
C PHE A 67 20.14 -6.41 2.20
N LYS A 68 20.97 -7.14 1.44
CA LYS A 68 22.10 -7.89 2.01
C LYS A 68 23.12 -6.98 2.70
N TRP A 69 23.45 -5.85 2.06
CA TRP A 69 24.37 -4.87 2.65
C TRP A 69 23.76 -4.23 3.89
N TYR A 70 22.51 -3.74 3.80
CA TYR A 70 21.75 -3.18 4.92
C TYR A 70 21.72 -4.15 6.11
N TYR A 71 21.33 -5.39 5.88
CA TYR A 71 21.22 -6.38 6.96
C TYR A 71 22.58 -6.64 7.64
N ASN A 72 23.63 -6.84 6.86
CA ASN A 72 24.95 -7.17 7.41
C ASN A 72 25.68 -5.99 8.03
N GLN A 73 25.54 -4.76 7.50
CA GLN A 73 26.31 -3.61 7.99
C GLN A 73 25.49 -2.77 8.97
N ILE A 74 24.18 -2.62 8.73
CA ILE A 74 23.34 -1.80 9.60
C ILE A 74 22.76 -2.66 10.73
N ILE A 75 21.99 -3.69 10.44
CA ILE A 75 21.31 -4.49 11.47
C ILE A 75 22.32 -5.22 12.34
N LYS A 76 23.24 -5.98 11.74
CA LYS A 76 24.17 -6.84 12.49
C LYS A 76 25.37 -6.11 13.10
N LYS A 77 25.72 -4.90 12.63
CA LYS A 77 26.86 -4.14 13.18
C LYS A 77 26.42 -2.84 13.84
N ALA A 78 25.88 -1.89 13.06
CA ALA A 78 25.54 -0.58 13.59
C ALA A 78 24.41 -0.65 14.64
N PHE A 79 23.42 -1.52 14.43
CA PHE A 79 22.28 -1.73 15.31
C PHE A 79 22.35 -3.05 16.10
N SER A 80 23.55 -3.59 16.34
CA SER A 80 23.72 -4.83 17.09
C SER A 80 23.18 -4.77 18.52
N SER A 81 23.16 -3.60 19.15
CA SER A 81 22.53 -3.40 20.46
C SER A 81 21.00 -3.46 20.42
N TYR A 82 20.38 -3.10 19.30
CA TYR A 82 18.93 -3.20 19.11
C TYR A 82 18.51 -4.63 18.71
N PHE A 83 19.37 -5.36 18.01
CA PHE A 83 19.13 -6.71 17.51
C PHE A 83 20.25 -7.68 17.95
N PRO A 84 20.41 -7.93 19.26
CA PRO A 84 21.54 -8.72 19.78
C PRO A 84 21.52 -10.18 19.31
N THR A 85 20.32 -10.71 19.01
CA THR A 85 20.10 -12.10 18.57
C THR A 85 19.82 -12.22 17.05
N ALA A 86 20.24 -11.20 16.26
CA ALA A 86 19.99 -11.18 14.83
C ALA A 86 20.54 -12.44 14.12
N PHE A 87 19.67 -13.11 13.37
CA PHE A 87 20.01 -14.30 12.56
C PHE A 87 21.17 -14.04 11.59
N SER A 88 21.76 -15.10 11.08
CA SER A 88 22.56 -14.97 9.87
C SER A 88 21.70 -14.46 8.72
N TYR A 89 22.28 -13.72 7.77
CA TYR A 89 21.53 -13.21 6.60
C TYR A 89 20.78 -14.32 5.87
N SER A 90 21.41 -15.47 5.65
CA SER A 90 20.79 -16.62 4.97
C SER A 90 19.60 -17.16 5.77
N ARG A 91 19.69 -17.24 7.09
CA ARG A 91 18.60 -17.68 7.94
C ARG A 91 17.45 -16.69 7.95
N PHE A 92 17.74 -15.39 8.03
CA PHE A 92 16.72 -14.35 7.93
C PHE A 92 15.92 -14.46 6.62
N ILE A 93 16.62 -14.59 5.48
CA ILE A 93 15.94 -14.74 4.16
C ILE A 93 15.10 -16.01 4.08
N GLN A 94 15.51 -17.10 4.73
CA GLN A 94 14.70 -18.33 4.79
C GLN A 94 13.40 -18.14 5.58
N LEU A 95 13.42 -17.36 6.64
CA LEU A 95 12.29 -17.12 7.54
C LEU A 95 11.43 -15.89 7.17
N MET A 96 11.95 -15.00 6.33
CA MET A 96 11.32 -13.75 5.96
C MET A 96 9.85 -13.87 5.53
N TRP A 97 9.48 -14.97 4.88
CA TRP A 97 8.10 -15.18 4.43
C TRP A 97 7.11 -15.44 5.59
N GLU A 98 7.59 -15.83 6.76
CA GLU A 98 6.74 -16.12 7.92
C GLU A 98 6.03 -14.88 8.45
N VAL A 99 6.59 -13.70 8.20
CA VAL A 99 5.96 -12.42 8.60
C VAL A 99 4.96 -11.86 7.59
N ASN A 100 4.72 -12.53 6.44
CA ASN A 100 3.80 -12.04 5.41
C ASN A 100 2.39 -11.81 5.95
N ILE A 101 1.86 -12.80 6.66
CA ILE A 101 0.50 -12.72 7.21
C ILE A 101 0.39 -11.59 8.25
N TYR A 102 1.42 -11.43 9.08
CA TYR A 102 1.47 -10.37 10.11
C TYR A 102 1.60 -8.99 9.48
N LEU A 103 2.44 -8.81 8.45
CA LEU A 103 2.52 -7.57 7.69
C LEU A 103 1.18 -7.22 7.03
N ALA A 104 0.48 -8.21 6.45
CA ALA A 104 -0.81 -7.99 5.83
C ALA A 104 -1.89 -7.59 6.86
N PHE A 105 -1.94 -8.25 8.01
CA PHE A 105 -2.86 -7.89 9.09
C PHE A 105 -2.48 -6.55 9.73
N PHE A 106 -1.20 -6.30 10.00
CA PHE A 106 -0.72 -5.02 10.52
C PHE A 106 -1.15 -3.86 9.61
N MET A 107 -0.89 -3.97 8.31
CA MET A 107 -1.35 -2.98 7.34
C MET A 107 -2.86 -2.78 7.39
N SER A 108 -3.63 -3.87 7.38
CA SER A 108 -5.10 -3.81 7.29
C SER A 108 -5.76 -3.32 8.57
N ALA A 109 -5.20 -3.64 9.74
CA ALA A 109 -5.80 -3.32 11.03
C ALA A 109 -5.36 -1.96 11.59
N THR A 110 -4.13 -1.52 11.28
CA THR A 110 -3.54 -0.36 11.95
C THR A 110 -3.07 0.75 11.02
N ARG A 111 -2.81 0.45 9.74
CA ARG A 111 -2.12 1.39 8.83
C ARG A 111 -2.97 1.88 7.65
N LEU A 112 -4.15 1.30 7.40
CA LEU A 112 -5.08 1.81 6.41
C LEU A 112 -5.89 2.98 7.00
N SER A 113 -5.98 4.06 6.24
CA SER A 113 -6.80 5.21 6.60
C SER A 113 -8.25 5.04 6.11
N VAL A 114 -9.11 5.96 6.50
CA VAL A 114 -10.50 5.99 6.07
C VAL A 114 -10.69 6.80 4.79
N PRO A 115 -11.72 6.49 3.98
CA PRO A 115 -12.10 7.33 2.85
C PRO A 115 -12.50 8.73 3.32
N THR A 116 -12.21 9.73 2.48
CA THR A 116 -12.63 11.12 2.66
C THR A 116 -13.48 11.58 1.49
N GLU A 117 -13.71 12.88 1.34
CA GLU A 117 -14.50 13.48 0.24
C GLU A 117 -13.82 13.26 -1.13
N GLY A 118 -12.49 13.22 -1.15
CA GLY A 118 -11.68 13.00 -2.34
C GLY A 118 -10.80 11.75 -2.21
N ASN A 119 -11.13 10.68 -2.93
CA ASN A 119 -10.32 9.47 -2.95
C ASN A 119 -9.88 9.16 -4.38
N TYR A 120 -8.65 8.72 -4.55
CA TYR A 120 -8.03 8.49 -5.86
C TYR A 120 -7.63 7.05 -6.03
N ILE A 121 -7.94 6.48 -7.20
CA ILE A 121 -7.50 5.13 -7.57
C ILE A 121 -6.59 5.20 -8.78
N ASP A 122 -5.50 4.46 -8.73
CA ASP A 122 -4.64 4.20 -9.86
C ASP A 122 -3.90 2.86 -9.70
N SER A 123 -3.26 2.38 -10.77
CA SER A 123 -2.46 1.17 -10.75
C SER A 123 -1.05 1.41 -11.29
N LYS A 124 -0.07 0.78 -10.66
CA LYS A 124 1.32 0.82 -11.12
C LYS A 124 1.81 -0.61 -11.37
N LYS A 125 2.49 -0.80 -12.51
CA LYS A 125 3.15 -2.07 -12.81
C LYS A 125 4.33 -2.29 -11.87
N LEU A 126 4.48 -3.52 -11.38
CA LEU A 126 5.65 -4.01 -10.65
C LEU A 126 6.31 -5.06 -11.53
N VAL A 127 7.38 -4.67 -12.20
CA VAL A 127 8.10 -5.52 -13.17
C VAL A 127 9.03 -6.46 -12.43
N VAL A 128 8.90 -7.77 -12.66
CA VAL A 128 9.73 -8.79 -11.98
C VAL A 128 10.92 -9.26 -12.80
N CYS A 129 10.86 -9.13 -14.11
CA CYS A 129 12.01 -9.36 -15.00
C CYS A 129 11.85 -8.67 -16.35
N HIS A 130 12.97 -8.51 -17.06
CA HIS A 130 12.95 -8.01 -18.44
C HIS A 130 12.23 -8.98 -19.37
N ASN A 131 11.48 -8.48 -20.37
CA ASN A 131 10.66 -9.31 -21.25
C ASN A 131 11.42 -10.46 -21.94
N ARG A 132 12.71 -10.28 -22.30
CA ARG A 132 13.56 -11.32 -22.89
C ARG A 132 13.83 -12.50 -21.95
N ARG A 133 13.61 -12.32 -20.63
CA ARG A 133 13.91 -13.34 -19.61
C ARG A 133 12.68 -14.09 -19.13
N ILE A 134 11.48 -13.81 -19.65
CA ILE A 134 10.22 -14.38 -19.16
C ILE A 134 10.26 -15.91 -19.17
N GLN A 135 10.75 -16.52 -20.28
CA GLN A 135 10.81 -17.98 -20.44
C GLN A 135 11.72 -18.64 -19.39
N ASN A 136 12.80 -17.95 -18.98
CA ASN A 136 13.77 -18.46 -18.00
C ASN A 136 13.43 -18.04 -16.57
N HIS A 137 12.36 -17.26 -16.36
CA HIS A 137 12.00 -16.74 -15.05
C HIS A 137 11.12 -17.73 -14.29
N LYS A 138 11.73 -18.48 -13.35
CA LYS A 138 11.04 -19.52 -12.58
C LYS A 138 10.41 -19.02 -11.28
N VAL A 139 10.92 -17.91 -10.68
CA VAL A 139 10.57 -17.47 -9.32
C VAL A 139 9.07 -17.16 -9.17
N HIS A 140 8.48 -16.45 -10.13
CA HIS A 140 7.07 -16.06 -10.06
C HIS A 140 6.21 -16.81 -11.09
N GLN A 141 6.63 -18.01 -11.49
CA GLN A 141 5.91 -18.84 -12.45
C GLN A 141 4.48 -19.13 -11.95
N GLY A 142 3.50 -18.99 -12.83
CA GLY A 142 2.08 -19.19 -12.50
C GLY A 142 1.39 -17.97 -11.87
N LEU A 143 2.09 -17.15 -11.12
CA LEU A 143 1.52 -15.97 -10.42
C LEU A 143 1.71 -14.67 -11.19
N ALA A 144 2.94 -14.34 -11.60
CA ALA A 144 3.19 -13.20 -12.46
C ALA A 144 2.65 -13.45 -13.88
N LYS A 145 2.10 -12.43 -14.50
CA LYS A 145 1.56 -12.53 -15.87
C LYS A 145 2.08 -11.38 -16.73
N ARG A 146 2.03 -11.58 -18.05
CA ARG A 146 2.37 -10.56 -19.03
C ARG A 146 1.23 -9.58 -19.17
N GLY A 147 1.47 -8.31 -18.87
CA GLY A 147 0.53 -7.21 -19.02
C GLY A 147 1.00 -6.18 -20.02
N LYS A 148 0.10 -5.30 -20.44
CA LYS A 148 0.37 -4.16 -21.30
C LYS A 148 0.06 -2.86 -20.55
N SER A 149 0.98 -1.91 -20.61
CA SER A 149 0.81 -0.55 -20.11
C SER A 149 1.00 0.47 -21.23
N SER A 150 0.80 1.76 -20.94
CA SER A 150 1.11 2.86 -21.89
C SER A 150 2.57 2.84 -22.37
N THR A 151 3.49 2.33 -21.52
CA THR A 151 4.93 2.23 -21.82
C THR A 151 5.35 0.90 -22.44
N GLY A 152 4.39 0.04 -22.84
CA GLY A 152 4.63 -1.25 -23.51
C GLY A 152 4.32 -2.47 -22.66
N TRP A 153 4.79 -3.64 -23.14
CA TRP A 153 4.61 -4.92 -22.47
C TRP A 153 5.55 -5.08 -21.28
N PHE A 154 5.05 -5.70 -20.20
CA PHE A 154 5.84 -6.06 -19.03
C PHE A 154 5.42 -7.44 -18.52
N PHE A 155 6.27 -8.05 -17.68
CA PHE A 155 5.96 -9.28 -16.95
C PHE A 155 6.08 -9.01 -15.45
N GLY A 156 5.01 -9.29 -14.71
CA GLY A 156 4.98 -9.01 -13.28
C GLY A 156 3.57 -8.91 -12.71
N PHE A 157 3.41 -7.97 -11.80
CA PHE A 157 2.18 -7.67 -11.08
C PHE A 157 1.73 -6.22 -11.32
N LYS A 158 0.51 -5.89 -10.92
CA LYS A 158 0.02 -4.52 -10.76
C LYS A 158 -0.32 -4.27 -9.30
N LEU A 159 0.16 -3.17 -8.77
CA LEU A 159 -0.28 -2.63 -7.50
C LEU A 159 -1.39 -1.62 -7.77
N HIS A 160 -2.61 -1.95 -7.37
CA HIS A 160 -3.72 -1.01 -7.33
C HIS A 160 -3.72 -0.34 -5.97
N LEU A 161 -3.78 0.98 -5.96
CA LEU A 161 -3.73 1.79 -4.76
C LEU A 161 -4.94 2.72 -4.73
N ILE A 162 -5.55 2.85 -3.56
CA ILE A 162 -6.54 3.89 -3.28
C ILE A 162 -5.98 4.73 -2.14
N ILE A 163 -5.92 6.03 -2.37
CA ILE A 163 -5.52 7.02 -1.37
C ILE A 163 -6.64 8.03 -1.17
N ASN A 164 -6.71 8.66 -0.01
CA ASN A 164 -7.56 9.81 0.23
C ASN A 164 -6.87 11.12 -0.21
N HIS A 165 -7.57 12.26 -0.10
CA HIS A 165 -7.02 13.57 -0.49
C HIS A 165 -5.89 14.04 0.44
N LEU A 166 -5.75 13.44 1.61
CA LEU A 166 -4.64 13.66 2.54
C LEU A 166 -3.40 12.82 2.18
N GLY A 167 -3.45 12.05 1.07
CA GLY A 167 -2.35 11.21 0.61
C GLY A 167 -2.17 9.89 1.37
N GLU A 168 -3.07 9.59 2.29
CA GLU A 168 -3.01 8.37 3.09
C GLU A 168 -3.59 7.18 2.33
N ILE A 169 -3.02 6.00 2.54
CA ILE A 169 -3.47 4.77 1.88
C ILE A 169 -4.76 4.26 2.53
N VAL A 170 -5.83 4.17 1.73
CA VAL A 170 -7.15 3.66 2.14
C VAL A 170 -7.29 2.18 1.81
N LEU A 171 -6.80 1.76 0.64
CA LEU A 171 -6.82 0.37 0.21
C LEU A 171 -5.68 0.11 -0.77
N PHE A 172 -5.16 -1.10 -0.74
CA PHE A 172 -4.25 -1.58 -1.78
C PHE A 172 -4.61 -3.01 -2.19
N LYS A 173 -4.29 -3.36 -3.43
CA LYS A 173 -4.48 -4.71 -3.96
C LYS A 173 -3.38 -5.03 -4.97
N LEU A 174 -2.81 -6.22 -4.85
CA LEU A 174 -1.84 -6.73 -5.80
C LEU A 174 -2.50 -7.75 -6.72
N THR A 175 -2.38 -7.55 -8.03
CA THR A 175 -2.94 -8.45 -9.05
C THR A 175 -1.87 -8.91 -10.03
N PRO A 176 -2.06 -10.04 -10.73
CA PRO A 176 -1.23 -10.38 -11.89
C PRO A 176 -1.24 -9.27 -12.94
N GLY A 177 -0.15 -9.09 -13.66
CA GLY A 177 0.04 -7.98 -14.60
C GLY A 177 -0.98 -7.88 -15.73
N ASN A 178 -1.67 -8.98 -16.08
CA ASN A 178 -2.68 -9.04 -17.11
C ASN A 178 -4.08 -8.57 -16.67
N VAL A 179 -4.29 -8.33 -15.37
CA VAL A 179 -5.59 -7.82 -14.88
C VAL A 179 -5.75 -6.37 -15.33
N ALA A 180 -6.87 -6.07 -16.00
CA ALA A 180 -7.20 -4.72 -16.45
C ALA A 180 -7.67 -3.85 -15.26
N ASP A 181 -7.46 -2.54 -15.35
CA ASP A 181 -7.82 -1.61 -14.27
C ASP A 181 -9.35 -1.52 -14.09
N ASN A 182 -10.11 -1.78 -15.15
CA ASN A 182 -11.58 -1.87 -15.13
C ASN A 182 -12.10 -3.32 -14.98
N ASN A 183 -11.28 -4.24 -14.49
CA ASN A 183 -11.69 -5.61 -14.24
C ASN A 183 -12.87 -5.66 -13.27
N HIS A 184 -13.89 -6.47 -13.59
CA HIS A 184 -15.12 -6.59 -12.82
C HIS A 184 -14.85 -7.00 -11.37
N ASP A 185 -14.17 -8.12 -11.16
CA ASP A 185 -13.93 -8.69 -9.83
C ASP A 185 -13.07 -7.77 -8.95
N LEU A 186 -12.12 -7.06 -9.58
CA LEU A 186 -11.32 -6.06 -8.91
C LEU A 186 -12.19 -4.93 -8.36
N LEU A 187 -13.00 -4.30 -9.23
CA LEU A 187 -13.84 -3.17 -8.86
C LEU A 187 -14.97 -3.58 -7.91
N GLU A 188 -15.54 -4.77 -8.08
CA GLU A 188 -16.55 -5.32 -7.18
C GLU A 188 -15.98 -5.49 -5.77
N SER A 189 -14.80 -6.10 -5.65
CA SER A 189 -14.12 -6.28 -4.35
C SER A 189 -13.74 -4.95 -3.66
N ILE A 190 -13.57 -3.86 -4.42
CA ILE A 190 -13.39 -2.52 -3.88
C ILE A 190 -14.73 -1.96 -3.39
N GLY A 191 -15.80 -2.12 -4.18
CA GLY A 191 -17.15 -1.66 -3.84
C GLY A 191 -17.76 -2.34 -2.62
N GLU A 192 -17.33 -3.57 -2.28
CA GLU A 192 -17.71 -4.24 -1.04
C GLU A 192 -17.08 -3.60 0.20
N LYS A 193 -15.92 -2.98 0.05
CA LYS A 193 -15.13 -2.43 1.16
C LYS A 193 -15.29 -0.93 1.34
N LEU A 194 -15.57 -0.19 0.28
CA LEU A 194 -15.54 1.26 0.28
C LEU A 194 -16.88 1.87 -0.16
N LYS A 195 -17.34 2.89 0.58
CA LYS A 195 -18.51 3.71 0.27
C LYS A 195 -18.05 5.16 0.21
N CYS A 196 -17.71 5.64 -0.99
CA CYS A 196 -17.14 6.99 -1.15
C CYS A 196 -17.18 7.44 -2.63
N PHE A 197 -16.80 8.69 -2.88
CA PHE A 197 -16.41 9.15 -4.20
C PHE A 197 -14.98 8.67 -4.50
N LEU A 198 -14.81 8.00 -5.64
CA LEU A 198 -13.54 7.44 -6.08
C LEU A 198 -13.18 7.99 -7.47
N PHE A 199 -12.10 8.77 -7.55
CA PHE A 199 -11.65 9.42 -8.77
C PHE A 199 -10.56 8.60 -9.44
N GLY A 200 -10.88 8.09 -10.65
CA GLY A 200 -9.98 7.26 -11.43
C GLY A 200 -9.62 7.83 -12.79
N ASP A 201 -8.64 7.21 -13.45
CA ASP A 201 -8.33 7.49 -14.85
C ASP A 201 -9.37 6.86 -15.79
N LYS A 202 -9.30 7.21 -17.08
CA LYS A 202 -10.14 6.62 -18.14
C LYS A 202 -10.03 5.10 -18.25
N GLY A 203 -8.95 4.52 -17.75
CA GLY A 203 -8.74 3.08 -17.66
C GLY A 203 -9.75 2.37 -16.75
N TYR A 204 -10.34 3.08 -15.78
CA TYR A 204 -11.33 2.57 -14.84
C TYR A 204 -12.79 2.66 -15.35
N ILE A 205 -13.03 3.17 -16.56
CA ILE A 205 -14.38 3.20 -17.15
C ILE A 205 -14.91 1.77 -17.23
N SER A 206 -16.00 1.47 -16.51
CA SER A 206 -16.54 0.14 -16.38
C SER A 206 -18.06 0.11 -16.54
N LYS A 207 -18.57 -1.02 -17.07
CA LYS A 207 -20.03 -1.26 -17.19
C LYS A 207 -20.71 -1.43 -15.83
N ILE A 208 -19.94 -1.81 -14.77
CA ILE A 208 -20.50 -2.01 -13.44
C ILE A 208 -20.58 -0.72 -12.60
N ALA A 209 -20.24 0.44 -13.16
CA ALA A 209 -20.28 1.71 -12.42
C ALA A 209 -21.67 1.98 -11.79
N ALA A 210 -22.77 1.57 -12.45
CA ALA A 210 -24.12 1.69 -11.91
C ALA A 210 -24.34 0.75 -10.70
N SER A 211 -23.86 -0.49 -10.77
CA SER A 211 -23.93 -1.45 -9.66
C SER A 211 -23.09 -0.98 -8.47
N LEU A 212 -21.87 -0.47 -8.71
CA LEU A 212 -21.02 0.09 -7.66
C LEU A 212 -21.68 1.28 -6.97
N LYS A 213 -22.34 2.16 -7.74
CA LYS A 213 -23.08 3.29 -7.19
C LYS A 213 -24.20 2.85 -6.25
N MET A 214 -24.93 1.78 -6.56
CA MET A 214 -25.96 1.22 -5.66
C MET A 214 -25.35 0.67 -4.36
N LYS A 215 -24.12 0.19 -4.40
CA LYS A 215 -23.35 -0.24 -3.19
C LYS A 215 -22.73 0.94 -2.43
N GLY A 216 -22.86 2.19 -2.93
CA GLY A 216 -22.33 3.40 -2.31
C GLY A 216 -20.94 3.82 -2.79
N LEU A 217 -20.35 3.11 -3.77
CA LEU A 217 -19.09 3.50 -4.38
C LEU A 217 -19.35 4.29 -5.68
N HIS A 218 -19.09 5.59 -5.65
CA HIS A 218 -19.30 6.49 -6.78
C HIS A 218 -18.00 6.64 -7.58
N LEU A 219 -17.80 5.79 -8.59
CA LEU A 219 -16.63 5.84 -9.46
C LEU A 219 -16.76 6.98 -10.48
N ILE A 220 -15.91 7.99 -10.38
CA ILE A 220 -15.86 9.18 -11.24
C ILE A 220 -14.60 9.12 -12.07
N THR A 221 -14.75 9.14 -13.41
CA THR A 221 -13.64 9.08 -14.36
C THR A 221 -13.74 10.18 -15.41
N LYS A 222 -12.58 10.58 -15.97
CA LYS A 222 -12.60 11.44 -17.16
C LYS A 222 -13.22 10.68 -18.32
N LEU A 223 -14.23 11.25 -18.97
CA LEU A 223 -14.86 10.65 -20.14
C LEU A 223 -13.92 10.65 -21.34
N ARG A 224 -14.06 9.66 -22.22
CA ARG A 224 -13.40 9.66 -23.52
C ARG A 224 -14.09 10.66 -24.44
N LYS A 225 -13.36 11.28 -25.38
CA LYS A 225 -13.89 12.29 -26.31
C LYS A 225 -15.16 11.86 -27.07
N ASN A 226 -15.30 10.55 -27.34
CA ASN A 226 -16.40 9.97 -28.12
C ASN A 226 -17.58 9.47 -27.25
N MET A 227 -17.60 9.72 -25.95
CA MET A 227 -18.74 9.33 -25.10
C MET A 227 -19.83 10.38 -25.15
N LYS A 228 -21.06 9.95 -25.51
CA LYS A 228 -22.23 10.84 -25.67
C LYS A 228 -22.79 11.36 -24.34
N GLN A 229 -22.65 10.62 -23.25
CA GLN A 229 -23.11 11.05 -21.92
C GLN A 229 -22.06 11.93 -21.25
N LYS A 230 -22.37 13.20 -21.06
CA LYS A 230 -21.60 14.10 -20.19
C LYS A 230 -22.12 13.94 -18.77
N GLN A 231 -21.27 13.49 -17.87
CA GLN A 231 -21.59 13.52 -16.45
C GLN A 231 -21.39 14.96 -15.95
N GLU A 232 -22.44 15.58 -15.47
CA GLU A 232 -22.32 16.87 -14.77
C GLU A 232 -21.75 16.62 -13.39
N LEU A 233 -20.54 17.15 -13.16
CA LEU A 233 -19.85 17.05 -11.89
C LEU A 233 -20.14 18.31 -11.05
N SER A 234 -20.36 18.12 -9.75
CA SER A 234 -20.41 19.24 -8.80
C SER A 234 -19.08 20.02 -8.78
N PRO A 235 -19.07 21.26 -8.28
CA PRO A 235 -17.83 22.04 -8.13
C PRO A 235 -16.77 21.31 -7.30
N GLU A 236 -17.18 20.62 -6.24
CA GLU A 236 -16.32 19.80 -5.38
C GLU A 236 -15.74 18.60 -6.14
N GLN A 237 -16.56 17.85 -6.89
CA GLN A 237 -16.09 16.73 -7.70
C GLN A 237 -15.11 17.19 -8.80
N LYS A 238 -15.35 18.38 -9.40
CA LYS A 238 -14.41 18.98 -10.35
C LYS A 238 -13.09 19.33 -9.69
N TYR A 239 -13.14 19.83 -8.46
CA TYR A 239 -11.94 20.14 -7.67
C TYR A 239 -11.10 18.89 -7.43
N TYR A 240 -11.67 17.82 -6.87
CA TYR A 240 -10.94 16.59 -6.61
C TYR A 240 -10.48 15.90 -7.88
N MET A 241 -11.29 15.88 -8.95
CA MET A 241 -10.89 15.33 -10.25
C MET A 241 -9.67 16.06 -10.85
N LYS A 242 -9.55 17.38 -10.64
CA LYS A 242 -8.39 18.17 -11.09
C LYS A 242 -7.11 17.74 -10.37
N HIS A 243 -7.22 17.38 -9.10
CA HIS A 243 -6.07 17.02 -8.25
C HIS A 243 -5.73 15.53 -8.25
N ARG A 244 -6.28 14.73 -9.15
CA ARG A 244 -6.01 13.29 -9.26
C ARG A 244 -4.51 12.94 -9.37
N GLY A 245 -3.68 13.87 -9.83
CA GLY A 245 -2.22 13.68 -9.90
C GLY A 245 -1.55 13.36 -8.55
N LEU A 246 -2.24 13.58 -7.42
CA LEU A 246 -1.71 13.23 -6.09
C LEU A 246 -1.29 11.77 -6.00
N ILE A 247 -2.09 10.84 -6.54
CA ILE A 247 -1.77 9.41 -6.49
C ILE A 247 -0.51 9.06 -7.29
N GLU A 248 -0.21 9.82 -8.35
CA GLU A 248 1.02 9.64 -9.13
C GLU A 248 2.23 10.00 -8.27
N THR A 249 2.14 11.09 -7.47
CA THR A 249 3.18 11.49 -6.50
C THR A 249 3.40 10.40 -5.44
N VAL A 250 2.32 9.79 -4.92
CA VAL A 250 2.43 8.68 -3.96
C VAL A 250 3.14 7.48 -4.58
N PHE A 251 2.80 7.12 -5.82
CA PHE A 251 3.50 6.04 -6.52
C PHE A 251 4.98 6.37 -6.78
N ASP A 252 5.31 7.63 -7.05
CA ASP A 252 6.70 8.04 -7.25
C ASP A 252 7.52 7.92 -5.95
N ILE A 253 6.92 8.23 -4.79
CA ILE A 253 7.53 7.99 -3.48
C ILE A 253 7.77 6.49 -3.26
N LEU A 254 6.75 5.65 -3.48
CA LEU A 254 6.85 4.20 -3.35
C LEU A 254 7.94 3.62 -4.27
N LYS A 255 8.08 4.15 -5.47
CA LYS A 255 9.04 3.67 -6.47
C LYS A 255 10.45 4.19 -6.21
N HIS A 256 10.62 5.50 -6.00
CA HIS A 256 11.92 6.15 -6.01
C HIS A 256 12.53 6.28 -4.61
N ILE A 257 11.72 6.37 -3.56
CA ILE A 257 12.20 6.43 -2.18
C ILE A 257 12.22 5.02 -1.58
N PHE A 258 11.10 4.30 -1.62
CA PHE A 258 10.96 2.99 -0.98
C PHE A 258 11.31 1.79 -1.87
N ASP A 259 11.74 2.01 -3.11
CA ASP A 259 12.25 0.97 -4.04
C ASP A 259 11.34 -0.27 -4.16
N ILE A 260 10.01 -0.04 -4.22
CA ILE A 260 9.01 -1.12 -4.26
C ILE A 260 9.17 -2.05 -5.46
N GLU A 261 9.75 -1.58 -6.56
CA GLU A 261 10.01 -2.36 -7.77
C GLU A 261 11.24 -3.27 -7.67
N HIS A 262 11.91 -3.34 -6.51
CA HIS A 262 13.10 -4.16 -6.34
C HIS A 262 12.82 -5.65 -6.61
N SER A 263 13.35 -6.17 -7.72
CA SER A 263 13.00 -7.50 -8.26
C SER A 263 14.03 -8.59 -8.01
N ARG A 264 14.99 -8.38 -7.08
CA ARG A 264 16.05 -9.37 -6.80
C ARG A 264 15.64 -10.50 -5.85
N ASN A 265 14.37 -10.59 -5.51
CA ASN A 265 13.85 -11.65 -4.66
C ASN A 265 13.91 -13.00 -5.37
N ARG A 266 14.42 -14.04 -4.68
CA ARG A 266 14.54 -15.42 -5.17
C ARG A 266 13.33 -16.30 -4.77
N SER A 267 12.35 -15.74 -4.11
CA SER A 267 11.12 -16.39 -3.66
C SER A 267 9.95 -15.46 -3.82
N THR A 268 8.83 -15.96 -4.32
CA THR A 268 7.59 -15.18 -4.42
C THR A 268 7.08 -14.75 -3.06
N LYS A 269 7.20 -15.61 -2.05
CA LYS A 269 6.79 -15.28 -0.68
C LYS A 269 7.58 -14.10 -0.13
N ASN A 270 8.91 -14.09 -0.33
CA ASN A 270 9.75 -12.97 0.10
C ASN A 270 9.52 -11.70 -0.73
N TYR A 271 9.15 -11.84 -2.00
CA TYR A 271 8.73 -10.70 -2.81
C TYR A 271 7.48 -10.02 -2.24
N PHE A 272 6.48 -10.79 -1.80
CA PHE A 272 5.29 -10.22 -1.18
C PHE A 272 5.59 -9.54 0.16
N ALA A 273 6.45 -10.14 1.01
CA ALA A 273 6.93 -9.48 2.23
C ALA A 273 7.57 -8.13 1.93
N ASN A 274 8.41 -8.08 0.90
CA ASN A 274 9.09 -6.86 0.47
C ASN A 274 8.10 -5.79 -0.03
N VAL A 275 7.12 -6.16 -0.85
CA VAL A 275 6.09 -5.23 -1.34
C VAL A 275 5.23 -4.70 -0.19
N LEU A 276 4.78 -5.57 0.72
CA LEU A 276 4.01 -5.17 1.90
C LEU A 276 4.81 -4.21 2.79
N ALA A 277 6.06 -4.55 3.09
CA ALA A 277 6.92 -3.71 3.91
C ALA A 277 7.17 -2.32 3.29
N ALA A 278 7.30 -2.24 1.95
CA ALA A 278 7.43 -0.96 1.25
C ALA A 278 6.17 -0.09 1.34
N VAL A 279 4.98 -0.71 1.19
CA VAL A 279 3.69 0.00 1.33
C VAL A 279 3.48 0.46 2.77
N ILE A 280 3.83 -0.38 3.76
CA ILE A 280 3.76 -0.03 5.17
C ILE A 280 4.75 1.09 5.50
N ALA A 281 5.98 1.06 4.99
CA ALA A 281 6.99 2.10 5.21
C ALA A 281 6.48 3.50 4.78
N TYR A 282 5.68 3.59 3.71
CA TYR A 282 5.05 4.83 3.30
C TYR A 282 4.16 5.42 4.41
N THR A 283 3.45 4.59 5.16
CA THR A 283 2.53 5.04 6.22
C THR A 283 3.24 5.56 7.47
N PHE A 284 4.55 5.38 7.57
CA PHE A 284 5.41 5.94 8.63
C PHE A 284 6.05 7.28 8.26
N LEU A 285 5.74 7.84 7.09
CA LEU A 285 6.19 9.18 6.75
C LEU A 285 5.54 10.23 7.66
N ASP A 286 6.33 11.13 8.23
CA ASP A 286 5.83 12.24 9.06
C ASP A 286 4.98 13.23 8.24
N LYS A 287 5.25 13.33 6.94
CA LYS A 287 4.49 14.16 6.00
C LYS A 287 4.30 13.41 4.70
N VAL A 288 3.03 13.22 4.34
CA VAL A 288 2.63 12.68 3.04
C VAL A 288 2.13 13.81 2.14
N PRO A 289 2.22 13.67 0.81
CA PRO A 289 1.62 14.62 -0.12
C PRO A 289 0.12 14.72 0.13
N ALA A 290 -0.41 15.92 0.28
CA ALA A 290 -1.83 16.14 0.59
C ALA A 290 -2.41 17.28 -0.26
N ILE A 291 -3.73 17.29 -0.40
CA ILE A 291 -4.49 18.36 -1.04
C ILE A 291 -5.45 18.94 0.01
N PRO A 292 -5.58 20.27 0.09
CA PRO A 292 -6.55 20.89 0.98
C PRO A 292 -7.98 20.40 0.73
N THR A 293 -8.78 20.31 1.76
CA THR A 293 -10.22 20.04 1.63
C THR A 293 -10.89 21.12 0.81
N TYR A 294 -11.81 20.72 -0.07
CA TYR A 294 -12.59 21.66 -0.85
C TYR A 294 -13.39 22.60 0.08
N GLN A 295 -13.18 23.89 -0.09
CA GLN A 295 -13.97 24.89 0.59
C GLN A 295 -14.96 25.50 -0.41
N LYS A 296 -16.26 25.34 -0.12
CA LYS A 296 -17.31 26.01 -0.89
C LYS A 296 -17.11 27.53 -0.73
N LYS A 297 -16.88 28.23 -1.83
CA LYS A 297 -16.91 29.70 -1.79
C LYS A 297 -18.33 30.12 -1.41
N MET A 298 -18.48 30.83 -0.31
CA MET A 298 -19.77 31.40 0.08
C MET A 298 -20.18 32.40 -1.01
N SER A 299 -21.40 32.26 -1.51
CA SER A 299 -22.02 33.23 -2.41
C SER A 299 -22.58 34.41 -1.61
N ALA A 300 -22.82 35.54 -2.28
CA ALA A 300 -23.47 36.66 -1.64
C ALA A 300 -24.82 36.26 -0.99
N GLN A 301 -25.54 35.31 -1.60
CA GLN A 301 -26.77 34.74 -1.10
C GLN A 301 -26.62 33.89 0.16
N ASP A 302 -25.48 33.19 0.33
CA ASP A 302 -25.17 32.46 1.56
C ASP A 302 -24.93 33.44 2.73
N PHE A 303 -24.36 34.62 2.47
CA PHE A 303 -24.18 35.69 3.46
C PHE A 303 -25.52 36.36 3.84
N GLU A 304 -26.41 36.61 2.89
CA GLU A 304 -27.74 37.14 3.15
C GLU A 304 -28.58 36.18 4.01
N ASN A 305 -28.53 34.87 3.72
CA ASN A 305 -29.21 33.86 4.50
C ASN A 305 -28.62 33.68 5.92
N ALA A 306 -27.31 33.90 6.11
CA ALA A 306 -26.70 33.84 7.43
C ALA A 306 -27.10 35.05 8.34
N GLN A 307 -27.38 36.20 7.77
CA GLN A 307 -27.87 37.37 8.53
C GLN A 307 -29.31 37.19 9.04
N ILE A 308 -30.13 36.36 8.38
CA ILE A 308 -31.51 36.09 8.80
C ILE A 308 -31.59 35.21 10.07
N ILE A 309 -30.51 34.50 10.43
CA ILE A 309 -30.47 33.64 11.63
C ILE A 309 -30.07 34.43 12.90
N LEU A 310 -29.63 35.66 12.77
CA LEU A 310 -29.16 36.53 13.88
C LEU A 310 -30.19 37.57 14.34
N ILE A 311 -31.42 37.51 13.85
CA ILE A 311 -32.58 38.28 14.29
C ILE A 311 -33.59 37.33 14.93
#